data_b234db9f77d05a95568345c6d019e2c6
#
_entry.id   b234db9f77d05a95568345c6d019e2c6
#
_cell.length_a   1.000
_cell.length_b   1.000
_cell.length_c   1.000
_cell.angle_alpha   90.00
_cell.angle_beta   90.00
_cell.angle_gamma   90.00
#
_symmetry.space_group_name_H-M   'P 1'
#
loop_
_entity.id
_entity.type
_entity.pdbx_description
1 polymer ?
#
loop_
_entity_poly.entity_id
_entity_poly.type
_entity_poly.pdbx_seq_one_letter_code
_entity_poly.pdbx_strand_id
1 'polypeptide(L)'
;MKEEIIEAVKNADADKIQELLAIEPSLIYTVTPAGISVILLACYYRNPEILKQLLGYQPDLDIFEAAAVGDYDRVYDLLKYTPELVNEYSADGFTPLGLASYFGHYDVVKMLLEKGAEVNIYSKNVMQVAPIHSAVSADNLEIARLLLENKADPNLIQSKGVTPLHEAAQNGNPEMVELLLAYEADPQAKMNDGETPMDIANKRHYPNIAHLIKSFKSSYQRKG
;
A
#
# COMPACT_ATOMS: atom_id res chain seq x y z
N MET A 1 -7.27 21.85 -20.34
CA MET A 1 -7.32 20.39 -20.60
C MET A 1 -6.58 19.56 -19.56
N LYS A 2 -5.31 19.87 -19.17
CA LYS A 2 -4.62 19.06 -18.12
C LYS A 2 -5.34 19.08 -16.77
N GLU A 3 -5.80 20.21 -16.30
CA GLU A 3 -6.60 20.30 -15.08
C GLU A 3 -7.96 19.61 -15.22
N GLU A 4 -8.57 19.70 -16.40
CA GLU A 4 -9.87 19.09 -16.67
C GLU A 4 -9.81 17.56 -16.63
N ILE A 5 -8.77 16.93 -17.20
CA ILE A 5 -8.64 15.46 -17.11
C ILE A 5 -8.37 15.00 -15.68
N ILE A 6 -7.57 15.74 -14.90
CA ILE A 6 -7.36 15.45 -13.47
C ILE A 6 -8.68 15.50 -12.71
N GLU A 7 -9.49 16.55 -12.91
CA GLU A 7 -10.80 16.67 -12.25
C GLU A 7 -11.80 15.60 -12.75
N ALA A 8 -11.78 15.27 -14.05
CA ALA A 8 -12.62 14.22 -14.60
C ALA A 8 -12.30 12.85 -13.98
N VAL A 9 -11.01 12.53 -13.78
CA VAL A 9 -10.60 11.30 -13.09
C VAL A 9 -11.06 11.29 -11.63
N LYS A 10 -10.89 12.39 -10.89
CA LYS A 10 -11.33 12.51 -9.50
C LYS A 10 -12.84 12.35 -9.34
N ASN A 11 -13.60 12.91 -10.29
CA ASN A 11 -15.06 12.91 -10.26
C ASN A 11 -15.67 11.68 -10.95
N ALA A 12 -14.85 10.76 -11.44
CA ALA A 12 -15.28 9.58 -12.18
C ALA A 12 -16.11 9.89 -13.45
N ASP A 13 -15.77 11.00 -14.13
CA ASP A 13 -16.48 11.45 -15.34
C ASP A 13 -15.88 10.79 -16.59
N ALA A 14 -16.39 9.58 -16.88
CA ALA A 14 -15.93 8.75 -17.99
C ALA A 14 -16.13 9.42 -19.36
N ASP A 15 -17.26 10.12 -19.55
CA ASP A 15 -17.58 10.80 -20.80
C ASP A 15 -16.60 11.95 -21.07
N LYS A 16 -16.30 12.72 -20.03
CA LYS A 16 -15.32 13.81 -20.13
C LYS A 16 -13.91 13.32 -20.38
N ILE A 17 -13.49 12.21 -19.76
CA ILE A 17 -12.19 11.59 -20.03
C ILE A 17 -12.12 11.15 -21.51
N GLN A 18 -13.16 10.51 -22.02
CA GLN A 18 -13.21 10.08 -23.43
C GLN A 18 -13.14 11.28 -24.38
N GLU A 19 -13.91 12.34 -24.13
CA GLU A 19 -13.88 13.58 -24.92
C GLU A 19 -12.46 14.16 -24.97
N LEU A 20 -11.83 14.34 -23.80
CA LEU A 20 -10.50 14.95 -23.67
C LEU A 20 -9.42 14.12 -24.37
N LEU A 21 -9.42 12.80 -24.19
CA LEU A 21 -8.43 11.91 -24.80
C LEU A 21 -8.68 11.73 -26.34
N ALA A 22 -9.89 11.95 -26.81
CA ALA A 22 -10.17 11.99 -28.26
C ALA A 22 -9.59 13.24 -28.91
N ILE A 23 -9.56 14.37 -28.20
CA ILE A 23 -9.00 15.65 -28.67
C ILE A 23 -7.46 15.62 -28.59
N GLU A 24 -6.93 15.17 -27.43
CA GLU A 24 -5.49 15.17 -27.16
C GLU A 24 -5.12 13.86 -26.43
N PRO A 25 -4.72 12.79 -27.15
CA PRO A 25 -4.35 11.50 -26.55
C PRO A 25 -3.20 11.59 -25.52
N SER A 26 -2.30 12.57 -25.67
CA SER A 26 -1.17 12.76 -24.76
C SER A 26 -1.58 13.16 -23.34
N LEU A 27 -2.85 13.55 -23.13
CA LEU A 27 -3.40 13.84 -21.80
C LEU A 27 -3.39 12.61 -20.87
N ILE A 28 -3.27 11.39 -21.41
CA ILE A 28 -3.11 10.16 -20.63
C ILE A 28 -1.84 10.19 -19.73
N TYR A 29 -0.82 10.97 -20.12
CA TYR A 29 0.42 11.16 -19.37
C TYR A 29 0.40 12.41 -18.48
N THR A 30 -0.78 12.99 -18.25
CA THR A 30 -0.91 14.15 -17.37
C THR A 30 -0.60 13.76 -15.93
N VAL A 31 0.15 14.65 -15.27
CA VAL A 31 0.43 14.55 -13.83
C VAL A 31 -0.19 15.74 -13.08
N THR A 32 -0.57 15.50 -11.84
CA THR A 32 -1.02 16.55 -10.92
C THR A 32 0.16 17.48 -10.57
N PRO A 33 -0.07 18.64 -9.92
CA PRO A 33 1.01 19.48 -9.38
C PRO A 33 1.94 18.77 -8.41
N ALA A 34 1.48 17.69 -7.78
CA ALA A 34 2.28 16.80 -6.91
C ALA A 34 3.03 15.71 -7.67
N GLY A 35 2.94 15.67 -9.01
CA GLY A 35 3.61 14.66 -9.84
C GLY A 35 2.89 13.32 -9.95
N ILE A 36 1.68 13.19 -9.41
CA ILE A 36 0.88 11.94 -9.47
C ILE A 36 0.21 11.87 -10.84
N SER A 37 0.43 10.80 -11.59
CA SER A 37 -0.19 10.58 -12.90
C SER A 37 -1.70 10.33 -12.80
N VAL A 38 -2.43 10.55 -13.89
CA VAL A 38 -3.87 10.26 -13.95
C VAL A 38 -4.17 8.77 -13.75
N ILE A 39 -3.24 7.87 -14.09
CA ILE A 39 -3.34 6.43 -13.84
C ILE A 39 -3.28 6.15 -12.33
N LEU A 40 -2.22 6.62 -11.64
CA LEU A 40 -2.10 6.48 -10.19
C LEU A 40 -3.26 7.18 -9.46
N LEU A 41 -3.71 8.33 -9.97
CA LEU A 41 -4.85 9.03 -9.40
C LEU A 41 -6.11 8.17 -9.45
N ALA A 42 -6.39 7.49 -10.58
CA ALA A 42 -7.51 6.57 -10.72
C ALA A 42 -7.41 5.38 -9.74
N CYS A 43 -6.20 4.87 -9.50
CA CYS A 43 -5.94 3.83 -8.49
C CYS A 43 -6.27 4.35 -7.08
N TYR A 44 -5.79 5.53 -6.69
CA TYR A 44 -6.05 6.12 -5.37
C TYR A 44 -7.53 6.43 -5.11
N TYR A 45 -8.25 6.87 -6.14
CA TYR A 45 -9.70 7.09 -6.05
C TYR A 45 -10.52 5.79 -6.09
N ARG A 46 -9.85 4.63 -6.24
CA ARG A 46 -10.47 3.30 -6.25
C ARG A 46 -11.61 3.20 -7.25
N ASN A 47 -11.42 3.78 -8.44
CA ASN A 47 -12.40 3.75 -9.50
C ASN A 47 -11.98 2.76 -10.62
N PRO A 48 -12.41 1.50 -10.56
CA PRO A 48 -11.99 0.47 -11.50
C PRO A 48 -12.48 0.73 -12.93
N GLU A 49 -13.62 1.40 -13.10
CA GLU A 49 -14.15 1.70 -14.44
C GLU A 49 -13.30 2.77 -15.14
N ILE A 50 -12.94 3.83 -14.42
CA ILE A 50 -12.03 4.86 -14.94
C ILE A 50 -10.65 4.28 -15.21
N LEU A 51 -10.12 3.48 -14.29
CA LEU A 51 -8.83 2.83 -14.49
C LEU A 51 -8.84 1.94 -15.74
N LYS A 52 -9.87 1.11 -15.90
CA LYS A 52 -10.06 0.27 -17.10
C LYS A 52 -10.14 1.10 -18.37
N GLN A 53 -10.87 2.20 -18.34
CA GLN A 53 -10.98 3.11 -19.49
C GLN A 53 -9.61 3.69 -19.86
N LEU A 54 -8.86 4.22 -18.89
CA LEU A 54 -7.52 4.78 -19.12
C LEU A 54 -6.55 3.71 -19.66
N LEU A 55 -6.52 2.52 -19.07
CA LEU A 55 -5.69 1.40 -19.55
C LEU A 55 -6.09 0.93 -20.95
N GLY A 56 -7.34 1.12 -21.36
CA GLY A 56 -7.82 0.83 -22.72
C GLY A 56 -7.12 1.65 -23.82
N TYR A 57 -6.52 2.78 -23.48
CA TYR A 57 -5.67 3.58 -24.39
C TYR A 57 -4.23 3.05 -24.50
N GLN A 58 -3.91 1.96 -23.81
CA GLN A 58 -2.60 1.30 -23.81
C GLN A 58 -1.43 2.26 -23.49
N PRO A 59 -1.48 3.00 -22.37
CA PRO A 59 -0.40 3.91 -22.00
C PRO A 59 0.89 3.13 -21.76
N ASP A 60 2.03 3.78 -22.02
CA ASP A 60 3.34 3.26 -21.64
C ASP A 60 3.57 3.50 -20.15
N LEU A 61 3.18 2.53 -19.31
CA LEU A 61 3.22 2.63 -17.86
C LEU A 61 4.65 2.68 -17.34
N ASP A 62 4.92 3.58 -16.40
CA ASP A 62 6.14 3.52 -15.59
C ASP A 62 6.06 2.40 -14.54
N ILE A 63 7.14 2.20 -13.75
CA ILE A 63 7.23 1.13 -12.76
C ILE A 63 6.20 1.30 -11.63
N PHE A 64 5.87 2.54 -11.28
CA PHE A 64 4.94 2.84 -10.18
C PHE A 64 3.50 2.62 -10.62
N GLU A 65 3.16 3.08 -11.82
CA GLU A 65 1.86 2.82 -12.43
C GLU A 65 1.64 1.32 -12.64
N ALA A 66 2.62 0.63 -13.25
CA ALA A 66 2.56 -0.80 -13.49
C ALA A 66 2.40 -1.60 -12.18
N ALA A 67 3.13 -1.22 -11.12
CA ALA A 67 3.01 -1.84 -9.79
C ALA A 67 1.63 -1.56 -9.15
N ALA A 68 1.09 -0.35 -9.32
CA ALA A 68 -0.20 0.04 -8.75
C ALA A 68 -1.40 -0.58 -9.47
N VAL A 69 -1.30 -0.86 -10.78
CA VAL A 69 -2.36 -1.52 -11.55
C VAL A 69 -2.22 -3.05 -11.58
N GLY A 70 -1.07 -3.59 -11.11
CA GLY A 70 -0.81 -5.02 -11.09
C GLY A 70 -0.35 -5.59 -12.44
N ASP A 71 0.21 -4.78 -13.33
CA ASP A 71 0.76 -5.22 -14.61
C ASP A 71 2.09 -5.95 -14.41
N TYR A 72 2.00 -7.25 -14.15
CA TYR A 72 3.14 -8.12 -13.89
C TYR A 72 4.17 -8.09 -15.03
N ASP A 73 3.70 -8.23 -16.27
CA ASP A 73 4.58 -8.31 -17.44
C ASP A 73 5.33 -6.99 -17.63
N ARG A 74 4.66 -5.87 -17.46
CA ARG A 74 5.26 -4.55 -17.55
C ARG A 74 6.31 -4.31 -16.45
N VAL A 75 6.02 -4.65 -15.20
CA VAL A 75 6.99 -4.56 -14.09
C VAL A 75 8.20 -5.44 -14.38
N TYR A 76 7.98 -6.67 -14.83
CA TYR A 76 9.06 -7.61 -15.17
C TYR A 76 9.97 -7.05 -16.28
N ASP A 77 9.40 -6.54 -17.36
CA ASP A 77 10.16 -5.98 -18.47
C ASP A 77 10.95 -4.74 -18.07
N LEU A 78 10.36 -3.84 -17.30
CA LEU A 78 11.06 -2.66 -16.78
C LEU A 78 12.26 -3.05 -15.93
N LEU A 79 12.10 -3.98 -14.99
CA LEU A 79 13.19 -4.43 -14.11
C LEU A 79 14.24 -5.27 -14.83
N LYS A 80 13.91 -5.90 -15.95
CA LYS A 80 14.87 -6.63 -16.78
C LYS A 80 15.90 -5.71 -17.42
N TYR A 81 15.49 -4.51 -17.83
CA TYR A 81 16.36 -3.54 -18.50
C TYR A 81 16.90 -2.46 -17.57
N THR A 82 16.22 -2.18 -16.47
CA THR A 82 16.54 -1.13 -15.48
C THR A 82 16.30 -1.66 -14.07
N PRO A 83 17.16 -2.58 -13.57
CA PRO A 83 16.97 -3.25 -12.27
C PRO A 83 16.91 -2.29 -11.07
N GLU A 84 17.57 -1.14 -11.17
CA GLU A 84 17.60 -0.09 -10.15
C GLU A 84 16.22 0.47 -9.80
N LEU A 85 15.25 0.37 -10.71
CA LEU A 85 13.88 0.83 -10.47
C LEU A 85 13.18 0.10 -9.32
N VAL A 86 13.67 -1.06 -8.90
CA VAL A 86 13.05 -1.91 -7.88
C VAL A 86 12.84 -1.20 -6.54
N ASN A 87 13.74 -0.25 -6.18
CA ASN A 87 13.71 0.51 -4.92
C ASN A 87 13.57 2.04 -5.15
N GLU A 88 13.29 2.46 -6.38
CA GLU A 88 13.05 3.87 -6.68
C GLU A 88 11.73 4.38 -6.07
N TYR A 89 11.61 5.69 -6.02
CA TYR A 89 10.46 6.36 -5.41
C TYR A 89 9.65 7.14 -6.44
N SER A 90 8.34 6.95 -6.39
CA SER A 90 7.39 7.77 -7.12
C SER A 90 7.41 9.24 -6.65
N ALA A 91 6.76 10.12 -7.39
CA ALA A 91 6.68 11.54 -7.04
C ALA A 91 6.03 11.79 -5.65
N ASP A 92 5.11 10.92 -5.22
CA ASP A 92 4.46 10.96 -3.90
C ASP A 92 5.20 10.11 -2.85
N GLY A 93 6.39 9.61 -3.21
CA GLY A 93 7.37 9.01 -2.31
C GLY A 93 7.15 7.53 -1.99
N PHE A 94 6.35 6.80 -2.72
CA PHE A 94 6.18 5.36 -2.53
C PHE A 94 7.13 4.53 -3.42
N THR A 95 7.51 3.35 -2.95
CA THR A 95 8.24 2.37 -3.76
C THR A 95 7.27 1.49 -4.56
N PRO A 96 7.71 0.82 -5.65
CA PRO A 96 6.89 -0.15 -6.36
C PRO A 96 6.32 -1.23 -5.44
N LEU A 97 7.14 -1.74 -4.49
CA LEU A 97 6.69 -2.73 -3.50
C LEU A 97 5.60 -2.18 -2.58
N GLY A 98 5.73 -0.92 -2.13
CA GLY A 98 4.72 -0.25 -1.31
C GLY A 98 3.39 -0.09 -2.04
N LEU A 99 3.43 0.34 -3.31
CA LEU A 99 2.23 0.49 -4.15
C LEU A 99 1.56 -0.86 -4.44
N ALA A 100 2.32 -1.86 -4.92
CA ALA A 100 1.77 -3.19 -5.18
C ALA A 100 1.15 -3.82 -3.92
N SER A 101 1.76 -3.59 -2.74
CA SER A 101 1.24 -4.06 -1.45
C SER A 101 -0.07 -3.37 -1.07
N TYR A 102 -0.18 -2.06 -1.31
CA TYR A 102 -1.39 -1.28 -1.00
C TYR A 102 -2.56 -1.63 -1.92
N PHE A 103 -2.28 -1.83 -3.21
CA PHE A 103 -3.32 -2.14 -4.20
C PHE A 103 -3.64 -3.63 -4.29
N GLY A 104 -2.92 -4.50 -3.58
CA GLY A 104 -3.28 -5.91 -3.44
C GLY A 104 -2.77 -6.84 -4.53
N HIS A 105 -1.70 -6.50 -5.23
CA HIS A 105 -1.17 -7.25 -6.37
C HIS A 105 -0.12 -8.28 -5.94
N TYR A 106 -0.57 -9.43 -5.42
CA TYR A 106 0.26 -10.48 -4.84
C TYR A 106 1.42 -10.93 -5.74
N ASP A 107 1.16 -11.22 -7.00
CA ASP A 107 2.20 -11.72 -7.93
C ASP A 107 3.27 -10.66 -8.21
N VAL A 108 2.88 -9.38 -8.30
CA VAL A 108 3.80 -8.26 -8.45
C VAL A 108 4.64 -8.09 -7.17
N VAL A 109 4.02 -8.15 -5.98
CA VAL A 109 4.75 -8.11 -4.69
C VAL A 109 5.79 -9.22 -4.63
N LYS A 110 5.40 -10.45 -4.96
CA LYS A 110 6.31 -11.62 -4.96
C LYS A 110 7.48 -11.41 -5.90
N MET A 111 7.22 -10.98 -7.15
CA MET A 111 8.26 -10.72 -8.13
C MET A 111 9.20 -9.60 -7.68
N LEU A 112 8.68 -8.48 -7.14
CA LEU A 112 9.50 -7.38 -6.64
C LEU A 112 10.44 -7.84 -5.52
N LEU A 113 9.98 -8.68 -4.59
CA LEU A 113 10.82 -9.28 -3.55
C LEU A 113 11.90 -10.19 -4.15
N GLU A 114 11.57 -11.03 -5.12
CA GLU A 114 12.52 -11.88 -5.85
C GLU A 114 13.57 -11.06 -6.63
N LYS A 115 13.22 -9.86 -7.09
CA LYS A 115 14.10 -8.90 -7.77
C LYS A 115 14.91 -8.02 -6.81
N GLY A 116 14.79 -8.21 -5.50
CA GLY A 116 15.59 -7.52 -4.48
C GLY A 116 14.97 -6.23 -3.95
N ALA A 117 13.64 -6.11 -4.02
CA ALA A 117 12.96 -5.00 -3.34
C ALA A 117 13.23 -5.05 -1.83
N GLU A 118 13.62 -3.91 -1.27
CA GLU A 118 13.87 -3.75 0.17
C GLU A 118 12.55 -3.77 0.95
N VAL A 119 12.28 -4.89 1.63
CA VAL A 119 10.99 -5.15 2.29
C VAL A 119 10.65 -4.15 3.41
N ASN A 120 11.67 -3.54 4.03
CA ASN A 120 11.52 -2.61 5.15
C ASN A 120 11.74 -1.13 4.77
N ILE A 121 11.79 -0.82 3.48
CA ILE A 121 12.01 0.54 3.01
C ILE A 121 10.80 1.43 3.32
N TYR A 122 11.06 2.61 3.88
CA TYR A 122 9.99 3.59 4.13
C TYR A 122 9.72 4.46 2.91
N SER A 123 8.47 4.86 2.75
CA SER A 123 8.12 5.93 1.80
C SER A 123 8.80 7.24 2.17
N LYS A 124 9.16 8.03 1.14
CA LYS A 124 9.78 9.37 1.29
C LYS A 124 8.73 10.50 1.43
N ASN A 125 7.62 10.22 2.07
CA ASN A 125 6.60 11.22 2.36
C ASN A 125 6.39 11.35 3.89
N VAL A 126 5.52 12.29 4.28
CA VAL A 126 5.27 12.58 5.70
C VAL A 126 4.68 11.41 6.50
N MET A 127 4.15 10.40 5.82
CA MET A 127 3.55 9.23 6.47
C MET A 127 4.59 8.19 6.86
N GLN A 128 5.73 8.11 6.14
CA GLN A 128 6.81 7.13 6.39
C GLN A 128 6.27 5.69 6.44
N VAL A 129 5.54 5.30 5.40
CA VAL A 129 4.87 4.00 5.31
C VAL A 129 5.81 2.96 4.71
N ALA A 130 6.04 1.84 5.40
CA ALA A 130 6.72 0.67 4.83
C ALA A 130 5.71 -0.27 4.16
N PRO A 131 6.15 -1.19 3.26
CA PRO A 131 5.25 -2.12 2.56
C PRO A 131 4.32 -2.92 3.47
N ILE A 132 4.78 -3.31 4.67
CA ILE A 132 3.94 -4.02 5.64
C ILE A 132 2.75 -3.17 6.12
N HIS A 133 2.95 -1.86 6.36
CA HIS A 133 1.85 -0.95 6.68
C HIS A 133 0.86 -0.85 5.52
N SER A 134 1.36 -0.76 4.27
CA SER A 134 0.52 -0.74 3.07
C SER A 134 -0.38 -1.97 2.99
N ALA A 135 0.16 -3.17 3.19
CA ALA A 135 -0.59 -4.42 3.17
C ALA A 135 -1.63 -4.49 4.31
N VAL A 136 -1.26 -4.07 5.53
CA VAL A 136 -2.17 -4.07 6.69
C VAL A 136 -3.26 -3.01 6.53
N SER A 137 -2.91 -1.81 6.04
CA SER A 137 -3.88 -0.74 5.77
C SER A 137 -4.92 -1.15 4.71
N ALA A 138 -4.48 -1.92 3.70
CA ALA A 138 -5.35 -2.50 2.68
C ALA A 138 -6.11 -3.75 3.16
N ASP A 139 -5.88 -4.19 4.39
CA ASP A 139 -6.43 -5.42 4.98
C ASP A 139 -6.11 -6.70 4.17
N ASN A 140 -4.94 -6.73 3.51
CA ASN A 140 -4.50 -7.84 2.67
C ASN A 140 -3.63 -8.83 3.46
N LEU A 141 -4.26 -9.86 4.00
CA LEU A 141 -3.62 -10.88 4.84
C LEU A 141 -2.55 -11.68 4.08
N GLU A 142 -2.79 -12.01 2.82
CA GLU A 142 -1.86 -12.81 2.00
C GLU A 142 -0.57 -12.05 1.71
N ILE A 143 -0.68 -10.77 1.33
CA ILE A 143 0.48 -9.91 1.10
C ILE A 143 1.22 -9.63 2.41
N ALA A 144 0.50 -9.35 3.52
CA ALA A 144 1.14 -9.17 4.82
C ALA A 144 1.95 -10.41 5.22
N ARG A 145 1.40 -11.61 5.04
CA ARG A 145 2.10 -12.88 5.26
C ARG A 145 3.34 -13.01 4.39
N LEU A 146 3.21 -12.75 3.09
CA LEU A 146 4.32 -12.82 2.14
C LEU A 146 5.47 -11.86 2.53
N LEU A 147 5.14 -10.64 2.93
CA LEU A 147 6.13 -9.66 3.39
C LEU A 147 6.84 -10.14 4.67
N LEU A 148 6.09 -10.66 5.66
CA LEU A 148 6.64 -11.18 6.91
C LEU A 148 7.54 -12.41 6.68
N GLU A 149 7.15 -13.33 5.79
CA GLU A 149 7.97 -14.47 5.35
C GLU A 149 9.28 -14.02 4.69
N ASN A 150 9.27 -12.83 4.05
CA ASN A 150 10.44 -12.19 3.47
C ASN A 150 11.12 -11.19 4.44
N LYS A 151 10.93 -11.36 5.74
CA LYS A 151 11.60 -10.60 6.81
C LYS A 151 11.15 -9.14 6.94
N ALA A 152 9.90 -8.83 6.61
CA ALA A 152 9.33 -7.56 7.01
C ALA A 152 9.32 -7.49 8.56
N ASP A 153 9.78 -6.38 9.10
CA ASP A 153 9.73 -6.13 10.53
C ASP A 153 8.29 -5.71 10.93
N PRO A 154 7.58 -6.51 11.75
CA PRO A 154 6.21 -6.21 12.18
C PRO A 154 6.13 -5.03 13.16
N ASN A 155 7.29 -4.52 13.61
CA ASN A 155 7.41 -3.44 14.58
C ASN A 155 7.84 -2.11 13.96
N LEU A 156 7.91 -2.01 12.64
CA LEU A 156 8.18 -0.75 11.96
C LEU A 156 7.17 0.32 12.38
N ILE A 157 7.65 1.55 12.53
CA ILE A 157 6.86 2.67 13.04
C ILE A 157 6.68 3.69 11.92
N GLN A 158 5.45 3.91 11.49
CA GLN A 158 5.11 5.03 10.62
C GLN A 158 4.81 6.31 11.42
N SER A 159 4.43 7.38 10.75
CA SER A 159 4.10 8.65 11.40
C SER A 159 3.14 8.47 12.58
N LYS A 160 3.27 9.31 13.61
CA LYS A 160 2.50 9.26 14.86
C LYS A 160 2.78 8.05 15.76
N GLY A 161 3.83 7.27 15.49
CA GLY A 161 4.17 6.09 16.28
C GLY A 161 3.33 4.84 15.98
N VAL A 162 2.63 4.82 14.85
CA VAL A 162 1.73 3.72 14.49
C VAL A 162 2.55 2.53 13.99
N THR A 163 2.33 1.34 14.56
CA THR A 163 2.87 0.06 14.07
C THR A 163 1.81 -0.70 13.27
N PRO A 164 2.18 -1.73 12.48
CA PRO A 164 1.21 -2.58 11.79
C PRO A 164 0.13 -3.17 12.72
N LEU A 165 0.51 -3.51 13.97
CA LEU A 165 -0.45 -4.04 14.94
C LEU A 165 -1.49 -3.01 15.42
N HIS A 166 -1.13 -1.71 15.47
CA HIS A 166 -2.09 -0.63 15.72
C HIS A 166 -3.12 -0.52 14.59
N GLU A 167 -2.66 -0.60 13.33
CA GLU A 167 -3.56 -0.57 12.16
C GLU A 167 -4.47 -1.80 12.11
N ALA A 168 -3.94 -3.00 12.33
CA ALA A 168 -4.74 -4.22 12.37
C ALA A 168 -5.81 -4.17 13.47
N ALA A 169 -5.47 -3.62 14.65
CA ALA A 169 -6.43 -3.41 15.73
C ALA A 169 -7.50 -2.36 15.37
N GLN A 170 -7.12 -1.33 14.60
CA GLN A 170 -8.06 -0.32 14.10
C GLN A 170 -9.00 -0.86 13.03
N ASN A 171 -8.50 -1.73 12.14
CA ASN A 171 -9.31 -2.35 11.07
C ASN A 171 -10.28 -3.41 11.60
N GLY A 172 -10.01 -3.97 12.80
CA GLY A 172 -10.86 -4.96 13.41
C GLY A 172 -10.71 -6.37 12.82
N ASN A 173 -9.58 -6.66 12.17
CA ASN A 173 -9.30 -7.97 11.56
C ASN A 173 -8.52 -8.88 12.52
N PRO A 174 -9.15 -9.91 13.12
CA PRO A 174 -8.49 -10.81 14.07
C PRO A 174 -7.39 -11.65 13.43
N GLU A 175 -7.57 -12.10 12.18
CA GLU A 175 -6.58 -12.92 11.48
C GLU A 175 -5.30 -12.13 11.20
N MET A 176 -5.40 -10.85 10.87
CA MET A 176 -4.26 -9.94 10.70
C MET A 176 -3.54 -9.71 12.03
N VAL A 177 -4.29 -9.51 13.12
CA VAL A 177 -3.73 -9.37 14.47
C VAL A 177 -2.99 -10.64 14.87
N GLU A 178 -3.59 -11.83 14.66
CA GLU A 178 -2.95 -13.12 14.94
C GLU A 178 -1.66 -13.30 14.13
N LEU A 179 -1.71 -12.97 12.84
CA LEU A 179 -0.54 -13.05 11.97
C LEU A 179 0.61 -12.20 12.50
N LEU A 180 0.35 -10.91 12.76
CA LEU A 180 1.38 -9.98 13.23
C LEU A 180 1.97 -10.43 14.58
N LEU A 181 1.12 -10.85 15.52
CA LEU A 181 1.57 -11.38 16.82
C LEU A 181 2.39 -12.66 16.68
N ALA A 182 2.05 -13.54 15.74
CA ALA A 182 2.81 -14.76 15.46
C ALA A 182 4.22 -14.46 14.92
N TYR A 183 4.38 -13.31 14.24
CA TYR A 183 5.67 -12.78 13.77
C TYR A 183 6.30 -11.76 14.72
N GLU A 184 5.96 -11.83 16.02
CA GLU A 184 6.59 -11.06 17.10
C GLU A 184 6.30 -9.54 17.08
N ALA A 185 5.13 -9.11 16.57
CA ALA A 185 4.68 -7.74 16.78
C ALA A 185 4.51 -7.45 18.28
N ASP A 186 5.02 -6.31 18.74
CA ASP A 186 4.94 -5.90 20.15
C ASP A 186 3.51 -5.46 20.53
N PRO A 187 2.80 -6.25 21.37
CA PRO A 187 1.45 -5.90 21.80
C PRO A 187 1.40 -4.72 22.77
N GLN A 188 2.56 -4.20 23.21
CA GLN A 188 2.70 -3.08 24.13
C GLN A 188 3.26 -1.82 23.46
N ALA A 189 3.53 -1.87 22.14
CA ALA A 189 3.96 -0.71 21.38
C ALA A 189 3.03 0.48 21.64
N LYS A 190 3.57 1.67 21.73
CA LYS A 190 2.80 2.89 22.00
C LYS A 190 2.93 3.88 20.86
N MET A 191 1.81 4.39 20.44
CA MET A 191 1.76 5.58 19.60
C MET A 191 2.28 6.83 20.35
N ASN A 192 2.46 7.94 19.63
CA ASN A 192 2.95 9.20 20.23
C ASN A 192 2.01 9.78 21.30
N ASP A 193 0.72 9.45 21.26
CA ASP A 193 -0.27 9.82 22.27
C ASP A 193 -0.37 8.82 23.43
N GLY A 194 0.46 7.76 23.40
CA GLY A 194 0.55 6.73 24.43
C GLY A 194 -0.40 5.56 24.24
N GLU A 195 -1.25 5.54 23.20
CA GLU A 195 -2.18 4.45 22.97
C GLU A 195 -1.47 3.18 22.48
N THR A 196 -1.92 2.05 23.00
CA THR A 196 -1.51 0.71 22.56
C THR A 196 -2.51 0.11 21.55
N PRO A 197 -2.15 -0.96 20.80
CA PRO A 197 -3.10 -1.67 19.93
C PRO A 197 -4.36 -2.14 20.69
N MET A 198 -4.21 -2.54 21.96
CA MET A 198 -5.35 -2.94 22.80
C MET A 198 -6.27 -1.75 23.12
N ASP A 199 -5.72 -0.56 23.37
CA ASP A 199 -6.51 0.65 23.61
C ASP A 199 -7.31 1.05 22.38
N ILE A 200 -6.71 0.93 21.18
CA ILE A 200 -7.41 1.13 19.90
C ILE A 200 -8.56 0.14 19.73
N ALA A 201 -8.30 -1.16 19.97
CA ALA A 201 -9.35 -2.18 19.87
C ALA A 201 -10.53 -1.90 20.80
N ASN A 202 -10.25 -1.47 22.06
CA ASN A 202 -11.27 -1.09 23.02
C ASN A 202 -12.08 0.15 22.57
N LYS A 203 -11.40 1.19 22.07
CA LYS A 203 -12.05 2.40 21.51
C LYS A 203 -12.93 2.12 20.32
N ARG A 204 -12.51 1.17 19.48
CA ARG A 204 -13.27 0.72 18.30
C ARG A 204 -14.37 -0.28 18.61
N HIS A 205 -14.52 -0.68 19.89
CA HIS A 205 -15.46 -1.69 20.33
C HIS A 205 -15.24 -3.09 19.69
N TYR A 206 -13.95 -3.49 19.58
CA TYR A 206 -13.55 -4.82 19.13
C TYR A 206 -13.03 -5.68 20.30
N PRO A 207 -13.94 -6.21 21.17
CA PRO A 207 -13.54 -6.94 22.38
C PRO A 207 -12.79 -8.25 22.09
N ASN A 208 -13.07 -8.90 20.95
CA ASN A 208 -12.33 -10.07 20.47
C ASN A 208 -10.87 -9.76 20.20
N ILE A 209 -10.57 -8.64 19.53
CA ILE A 209 -9.20 -8.17 19.27
C ILE A 209 -8.49 -7.85 20.58
N ALA A 210 -9.13 -7.08 21.48
CA ALA A 210 -8.56 -6.75 22.78
C ALA A 210 -8.25 -8.01 23.60
N HIS A 211 -9.13 -9.02 23.57
CA HIS A 211 -8.93 -10.32 24.23
C HIS A 211 -7.75 -11.09 23.60
N LEU A 212 -7.66 -11.11 22.28
CA LEU A 212 -6.59 -11.77 21.53
C LEU A 212 -5.22 -11.18 21.90
N ILE A 213 -5.06 -9.86 21.83
CA ILE A 213 -3.83 -9.15 22.20
C ILE A 213 -3.45 -9.42 23.67
N LYS A 214 -4.44 -9.42 24.57
CA LYS A 214 -4.21 -9.71 25.99
C LYS A 214 -3.74 -11.13 26.25
N SER A 215 -4.29 -12.13 25.55
CA SER A 215 -3.94 -13.54 25.69
C SER A 215 -2.49 -13.80 25.21
N PHE A 216 -2.09 -13.17 24.14
CA PHE A 216 -0.72 -13.26 23.62
C PHE A 216 0.31 -12.69 24.62
N LYS A 217 0.03 -11.55 25.25
CA LYS A 217 0.88 -10.96 26.30
C LYS A 217 1.14 -11.94 27.44
N SER A 218 0.12 -12.67 27.88
CA SER A 218 0.23 -13.64 28.98
C SER A 218 1.12 -14.84 28.65
N SER A 219 1.18 -15.24 27.38
CA SER A 219 2.03 -16.34 26.91
C SER A 219 3.49 -15.94 26.73
N TYR A 220 3.75 -14.69 26.36
CA TYR A 220 5.10 -14.12 26.19
C TYR A 220 5.82 -13.95 27.55
N GLN A 221 5.12 -13.47 28.59
CA GLN A 221 5.67 -13.29 29.95
C GLN A 221 5.97 -14.60 30.68
N ARG A 222 5.44 -15.75 30.21
CA ARG A 222 5.74 -17.07 30.82
C ARG A 222 6.97 -17.76 30.23
N LYS A 223 7.55 -17.22 29.15
CA LYS A 223 8.72 -17.79 28.45
C LYS A 223 10.02 -17.04 28.75
N GLY A 224 10.01 -15.92 29.44
CA GLY A 224 11.14 -15.13 29.94
C GLY A 224 11.28 -15.27 31.46
#